data_3ad51a7e5651953be6e8e2845bbc2068
#
_entry.id   3ad51a7e5651953be6e8e2845bbc2068
#
_cell.length_a   1.000
_cell.length_b   1.000
_cell.length_c   1.000
_cell.angle_alpha   90.00
_cell.angle_beta   90.00
_cell.angle_gamma   90.00
#
_symmetry.space_group_name_H-M   'P 1'
#
loop_
_entity.id
_entity.type
_entity.pdbx_description
1 polymer ?
#
loop_
_entity_poly.entity_id
_entity_poly.type
_entity_poly.pdbx_seq_one_letter_code
_entity_poly.pdbx_strand_id
1 'polypeptide(L)'
;MIEHEARHLLAMANEIILSRPASAAVLSAWREEVVSLLSDTSRRSIADERELDRLSLEMRAIWMQIAHDHTGHHLKSPLANDTVILPLGQTHDLQYERLFMPRALERRCKSYRPQIRGWASSHLLFRSGMAAISSLLQNIQASFFGRDQTKIIFDFFGGYFETQRVFDLYASSLMTFRRHAVGPDLYEAVEHGDGHVLFFEPVSYDWEMEVIDLELLIASMAQRKRALDMIVVDTTIVGDRFPMQKFLNALPQDASPIVAHISSGLKLDQEGLELANVGIVSLYCRQAAPNADAAENFFRQVSGHRTVNGTGLSTYEAAALDVPWFLNINRFSEHCRAVFENNTRLARALKSTIQSHDGMFERVSHPSLSSSAHLAWAVAPFVAIHFKERFDHEGIHQKVISTMRANATVDGTRFLGTGMSFGFRGHRFEIIKPEKILHPNGKSKGLLKIAMGRRNGPMADAVINLVNSLALSTV
;
A
#
# COMPACT_ATOMS: atom_id res chain seq x y z
N MET A 1 13.27 -18.44 12.69
CA MET A 1 12.65 -17.74 11.57
C MET A 1 11.97 -18.73 10.61
N ILE A 2 12.66 -19.68 9.99
CA ILE A 2 12.08 -20.67 9.05
C ILE A 2 10.91 -21.42 9.67
N GLU A 3 11.05 -21.91 10.89
CA GLU A 3 9.98 -22.55 11.65
C GLU A 3 8.75 -21.63 11.81
N HIS A 4 8.95 -20.37 12.14
CA HIS A 4 7.87 -19.40 12.29
C HIS A 4 7.13 -19.19 10.95
N GLU A 5 7.87 -19.02 9.85
CA GLU A 5 7.27 -18.84 8.51
C GLU A 5 6.55 -20.11 8.01
N ALA A 6 7.12 -21.29 8.24
CA ALA A 6 6.47 -22.56 7.91
C ALA A 6 5.17 -22.75 8.71
N ARG A 7 5.19 -22.48 10.03
CA ARG A 7 3.97 -22.47 10.86
C ARG A 7 2.94 -21.47 10.38
N HIS A 8 3.39 -20.27 9.95
CA HIS A 8 2.50 -19.25 9.39
C HIS A 8 1.82 -19.72 8.10
N LEU A 9 2.57 -20.33 7.17
CA LEU A 9 2.02 -20.92 5.95
C LEU A 9 1.01 -22.04 6.26
N LEU A 10 1.33 -22.93 7.22
CA LEU A 10 0.37 -23.96 7.67
C LEU A 10 -0.91 -23.36 8.27
N ALA A 11 -0.78 -22.30 9.07
CA ALA A 11 -1.94 -21.60 9.62
C ALA A 11 -2.84 -21.04 8.50
N MET A 12 -2.26 -20.42 7.47
CA MET A 12 -3.00 -19.94 6.30
C MET A 12 -3.73 -21.08 5.58
N ALA A 13 -3.07 -22.20 5.32
CA ALA A 13 -3.69 -23.36 4.68
C ALA A 13 -4.82 -23.95 5.54
N ASN A 14 -4.63 -24.01 6.86
CA ASN A 14 -5.66 -24.47 7.78
C ASN A 14 -6.89 -23.54 7.79
N GLU A 15 -6.68 -22.21 7.71
CA GLU A 15 -7.78 -21.24 7.59
C GLU A 15 -8.57 -21.45 6.28
N ILE A 16 -7.89 -21.74 5.17
CA ILE A 16 -8.56 -22.11 3.91
C ILE A 16 -9.39 -23.38 4.11
N ILE A 17 -8.81 -24.44 4.69
CA ILE A 17 -9.49 -25.73 4.89
C ILE A 17 -10.69 -25.59 5.82
N LEU A 18 -10.56 -24.82 6.91
CA LEU A 18 -11.67 -24.57 7.84
C LEU A 18 -12.82 -23.83 7.17
N SER A 19 -12.50 -22.87 6.32
CA SER A 19 -13.50 -22.08 5.61
C SER A 19 -14.06 -22.80 4.37
N ARG A 20 -13.28 -23.74 3.79
CA ARG A 20 -13.63 -24.51 2.59
C ARG A 20 -13.06 -25.94 2.69
N PRO A 21 -13.79 -26.86 3.36
CA PRO A 21 -13.29 -28.22 3.61
C PRO A 21 -12.89 -29.01 2.34
N ALA A 22 -13.53 -28.75 1.21
CA ALA A 22 -13.18 -29.36 -0.08
C ALA A 22 -11.72 -29.05 -0.53
N SER A 23 -11.08 -28.00 0.01
CA SER A 23 -9.68 -27.68 -0.28
C SER A 23 -8.68 -28.60 0.44
N ALA A 24 -9.11 -29.40 1.39
CA ALA A 24 -8.24 -30.27 2.18
C ALA A 24 -7.46 -31.28 1.28
N ALA A 25 -8.13 -31.87 0.29
CA ALA A 25 -7.50 -32.84 -0.62
C ALA A 25 -6.42 -32.19 -1.47
N VAL A 26 -6.67 -30.99 -1.99
CA VAL A 26 -5.72 -30.26 -2.86
C VAL A 26 -4.51 -29.75 -2.06
N LEU A 27 -4.71 -29.40 -0.78
CA LEU A 27 -3.65 -28.88 0.09
C LEU A 27 -2.90 -29.97 0.88
N SER A 28 -3.30 -31.27 0.79
CA SER A 28 -2.71 -32.33 1.62
C SER A 28 -1.21 -32.53 1.35
N ALA A 29 -0.81 -32.76 0.09
CA ALA A 29 0.59 -32.96 -0.29
C ALA A 29 1.44 -31.72 0.05
N TRP A 30 0.95 -30.54 -0.26
CA TRP A 30 1.59 -29.28 0.08
C TRP A 30 1.82 -29.11 1.60
N ARG A 31 0.85 -29.50 2.42
CA ARG A 31 0.96 -29.46 3.90
C ARG A 31 2.01 -30.42 4.42
N GLU A 32 2.11 -31.62 3.85
CA GLU A 32 3.14 -32.61 4.21
C GLU A 32 4.55 -32.05 3.93
N GLU A 33 4.76 -31.34 2.82
CA GLU A 33 6.03 -30.69 2.51
C GLU A 33 6.36 -29.59 3.54
N VAL A 34 5.41 -28.75 3.91
CA VAL A 34 5.62 -27.71 4.93
C VAL A 34 5.91 -28.33 6.31
N VAL A 35 5.23 -29.41 6.67
CA VAL A 35 5.50 -30.15 7.92
C VAL A 35 6.88 -30.78 7.91
N SER A 36 7.35 -31.28 6.77
CA SER A 36 8.73 -31.79 6.61
C SER A 36 9.79 -30.71 6.89
N LEU A 37 9.53 -29.46 6.50
CA LEU A 37 10.41 -28.33 6.85
C LEU A 37 10.45 -28.04 8.37
N LEU A 38 9.38 -28.33 9.09
CA LEU A 38 9.30 -28.12 10.54
C LEU A 38 10.02 -29.21 11.34
N SER A 39 10.10 -30.44 10.81
CA SER A 39 10.72 -31.56 11.50
C SER A 39 12.24 -31.49 11.57
N ASP A 40 12.88 -30.69 10.69
CA ASP A 40 14.32 -30.49 10.66
C ASP A 40 14.71 -29.12 11.27
N THR A 41 15.03 -29.11 12.56
CA THR A 41 15.40 -27.89 13.30
C THR A 41 16.80 -27.33 12.92
N SER A 42 17.60 -28.08 12.14
CA SER A 42 18.93 -27.65 11.67
C SER A 42 18.84 -26.69 10.47
N ARG A 43 17.70 -26.64 9.80
CA ARG A 43 17.46 -25.80 8.61
C ARG A 43 17.53 -24.30 8.92
N ARG A 44 18.59 -23.63 8.46
CA ARG A 44 18.80 -22.18 8.63
C ARG A 44 19.60 -21.57 7.46
N SER A 45 19.43 -22.12 6.27
CA SER A 45 20.16 -21.68 5.09
C SER A 45 19.29 -20.80 4.15
N ILE A 46 19.94 -20.13 3.21
CA ILE A 46 19.26 -19.42 2.12
C ILE A 46 18.43 -20.42 1.27
N ALA A 47 18.90 -21.65 1.11
CA ALA A 47 18.18 -22.68 0.37
C ALA A 47 16.85 -23.06 1.07
N ASP A 48 16.85 -23.15 2.39
CA ASP A 48 15.61 -23.42 3.15
C ASP A 48 14.60 -22.27 3.06
N GLU A 49 15.07 -21.02 3.03
CA GLU A 49 14.20 -19.86 2.79
C GLU A 49 13.64 -19.86 1.36
N ARG A 50 14.43 -20.33 0.38
CA ARG A 50 13.97 -20.49 -1.01
C ARG A 50 12.86 -21.53 -1.12
N GLU A 51 12.95 -22.59 -0.33
CA GLU A 51 11.90 -23.60 -0.25
C GLU A 51 10.60 -23.03 0.29
N LEU A 52 10.66 -22.17 1.31
CA LEU A 52 9.49 -21.42 1.77
C LEU A 52 8.91 -20.47 0.69
N ASP A 53 9.76 -19.89 -0.18
CA ASP A 53 9.28 -19.10 -1.32
C ASP A 53 8.50 -19.97 -2.30
N ARG A 54 9.07 -21.13 -2.67
CA ARG A 54 8.41 -22.10 -3.55
C ARG A 54 7.06 -22.50 -3.01
N LEU A 55 6.98 -22.91 -1.74
CA LEU A 55 5.74 -23.32 -1.07
C LEU A 55 4.73 -22.17 -0.99
N SER A 56 5.18 -20.93 -0.76
CA SER A 56 4.30 -19.77 -0.79
C SER A 56 3.69 -19.53 -2.17
N LEU A 57 4.48 -19.67 -3.23
CA LEU A 57 4.01 -19.53 -4.61
C LEU A 57 3.07 -20.66 -5.02
N GLU A 58 3.33 -21.89 -4.56
CA GLU A 58 2.44 -23.03 -4.80
C GLU A 58 1.09 -22.85 -4.09
N MET A 59 1.09 -22.44 -2.81
CA MET A 59 -0.16 -22.16 -2.11
C MET A 59 -0.95 -21.06 -2.84
N ARG A 60 -0.25 -20.01 -3.32
CA ARG A 60 -0.86 -18.98 -4.16
C ARG A 60 -1.46 -19.58 -5.43
N ALA A 61 -0.71 -20.42 -6.15
CA ALA A 61 -1.18 -21.05 -7.40
C ALA A 61 -2.42 -21.93 -7.16
N ILE A 62 -2.42 -22.74 -6.12
CA ILE A 62 -3.57 -23.54 -5.70
C ILE A 62 -4.79 -22.63 -5.46
N TRP A 63 -4.61 -21.54 -4.71
CA TRP A 63 -5.70 -20.61 -4.45
C TRP A 63 -6.22 -19.91 -5.70
N MET A 64 -5.33 -19.46 -6.57
CA MET A 64 -5.71 -18.82 -7.85
C MET A 64 -6.49 -19.78 -8.75
N GLN A 65 -6.15 -21.07 -8.73
CA GLN A 65 -6.93 -22.10 -9.45
C GLN A 65 -8.33 -22.24 -8.84
N ILE A 66 -8.43 -22.30 -7.50
CA ILE A 66 -9.73 -22.34 -6.81
C ILE A 66 -10.57 -21.11 -7.20
N ALA A 67 -10.00 -19.92 -7.20
CA ALA A 67 -10.71 -18.70 -7.60
C ALA A 67 -11.18 -18.75 -9.07
N HIS A 68 -10.35 -19.29 -9.95
CA HIS A 68 -10.69 -19.51 -11.36
C HIS A 68 -11.86 -20.50 -11.52
N ASP A 69 -11.82 -21.63 -10.83
CA ASP A 69 -12.87 -22.67 -10.89
C ASP A 69 -14.24 -22.12 -10.44
N HIS A 70 -14.25 -21.15 -9.52
CA HIS A 70 -15.46 -20.48 -9.05
C HIS A 70 -16.01 -19.44 -10.03
N THR A 71 -15.17 -18.86 -10.87
CA THR A 71 -15.57 -17.67 -11.65
C THR A 71 -15.32 -17.77 -13.16
N GLY A 72 -14.44 -18.70 -13.58
CA GLY A 72 -14.02 -18.80 -14.98
C GLY A 72 -15.10 -19.22 -15.96
N HIS A 73 -16.17 -19.85 -15.49
CA HIS A 73 -17.30 -20.29 -16.32
C HIS A 73 -18.39 -19.22 -16.51
N HIS A 74 -18.38 -18.14 -15.73
CA HIS A 74 -19.37 -17.07 -15.85
C HIS A 74 -19.11 -16.17 -17.06
N LEU A 75 -20.14 -15.88 -17.83
CA LEU A 75 -20.09 -14.88 -18.89
C LEU A 75 -20.01 -13.48 -18.31
N LYS A 76 -19.33 -12.57 -19.00
CA LYS A 76 -19.25 -11.15 -18.60
C LYS A 76 -20.59 -10.42 -18.70
N SER A 77 -21.46 -10.89 -19.58
CA SER A 77 -22.83 -10.44 -19.78
C SER A 77 -23.70 -11.70 -19.98
N PRO A 78 -24.14 -12.33 -18.90
CA PRO A 78 -24.96 -13.54 -19.00
C PRO A 78 -26.32 -13.25 -19.66
N LEU A 79 -26.89 -14.25 -20.33
CA LEU A 79 -28.20 -14.14 -21.03
C LEU A 79 -29.36 -13.97 -20.04
N ALA A 80 -29.21 -14.38 -18.80
CA ALA A 80 -30.11 -14.17 -17.68
C ALA A 80 -29.29 -13.79 -16.44
N ASN A 81 -29.96 -13.30 -15.41
CA ASN A 81 -29.29 -13.08 -14.11
C ASN A 81 -28.65 -14.38 -13.64
N ASP A 82 -27.36 -14.31 -13.36
CA ASP A 82 -26.54 -15.41 -12.89
C ASP A 82 -26.11 -15.17 -11.44
N THR A 83 -25.59 -16.19 -10.80
CA THR A 83 -25.16 -16.13 -9.42
C THR A 83 -23.71 -16.57 -9.29
N VAL A 84 -22.85 -15.67 -8.86
CA VAL A 84 -21.45 -15.97 -8.54
C VAL A 84 -21.35 -16.36 -7.07
N ILE A 85 -20.76 -17.53 -6.80
CA ILE A 85 -20.43 -17.98 -5.46
C ILE A 85 -18.91 -17.84 -5.30
N LEU A 86 -18.49 -16.96 -4.39
CA LEU A 86 -17.07 -16.79 -4.08
C LEU A 86 -16.54 -18.01 -3.31
N PRO A 87 -15.21 -18.24 -3.30
CA PRO A 87 -14.61 -19.45 -2.69
C PRO A 87 -15.02 -19.75 -1.26
N LEU A 88 -15.26 -18.74 -0.43
CA LEU A 88 -15.73 -18.90 0.96
C LEU A 88 -17.26 -18.95 1.08
N GLY A 89 -17.98 -19.19 -0.02
CA GLY A 89 -19.41 -19.45 -0.04
C GLY A 89 -20.32 -18.22 -0.10
N GLN A 90 -19.78 -17.03 -0.24
CA GLN A 90 -20.58 -15.82 -0.37
C GLN A 90 -21.19 -15.70 -1.77
N THR A 91 -22.50 -15.47 -1.82
CA THR A 91 -23.29 -15.40 -3.05
C THR A 91 -23.50 -13.97 -3.50
N HIS A 92 -23.36 -13.72 -4.80
CA HIS A 92 -23.55 -12.43 -5.44
C HIS A 92 -24.30 -12.56 -6.75
N ASP A 93 -25.21 -11.61 -7.05
CA ASP A 93 -25.89 -11.53 -8.32
C ASP A 93 -24.92 -11.03 -9.41
N LEU A 94 -24.98 -11.65 -10.58
CA LEU A 94 -24.23 -11.26 -11.77
C LEU A 94 -25.20 -11.01 -12.94
N GLN A 95 -25.46 -9.75 -13.22
CA GLN A 95 -26.21 -9.30 -14.39
C GLN A 95 -25.27 -8.85 -15.52
N TYR A 96 -24.18 -8.20 -15.15
CA TYR A 96 -23.13 -7.71 -16.02
C TYR A 96 -21.88 -7.46 -15.19
N GLU A 97 -20.72 -7.97 -15.59
CA GLU A 97 -19.52 -7.95 -14.76
C GLU A 97 -19.14 -6.55 -14.26
N ARG A 98 -19.28 -5.52 -15.10
CA ARG A 98 -19.01 -4.12 -14.70
C ARG A 98 -19.90 -3.65 -13.54
N LEU A 99 -21.09 -4.23 -13.39
CA LEU A 99 -22.04 -3.92 -12.30
C LEU A 99 -21.79 -4.77 -11.05
N PHE A 100 -20.86 -5.71 -11.11
CA PHE A 100 -20.54 -6.59 -9.98
C PHE A 100 -20.05 -5.80 -8.77
N MET A 101 -20.64 -6.09 -7.62
CA MET A 101 -20.28 -5.46 -6.35
C MET A 101 -19.85 -6.54 -5.35
N PRO A 102 -18.59 -6.57 -4.89
CA PRO A 102 -18.09 -7.56 -3.94
C PRO A 102 -18.50 -7.23 -2.51
N ARG A 103 -19.80 -7.10 -2.26
CA ARG A 103 -20.37 -6.64 -0.98
C ARG A 103 -19.93 -7.46 0.23
N ALA A 104 -19.64 -8.75 0.04
CA ALA A 104 -19.14 -9.58 1.12
C ALA A 104 -17.74 -9.15 1.57
N LEU A 105 -16.84 -8.88 0.63
CA LEU A 105 -15.50 -8.34 0.92
C LEU A 105 -15.59 -6.91 1.50
N GLU A 106 -16.44 -6.06 0.94
CA GLU A 106 -16.64 -4.69 1.45
C GLU A 106 -17.17 -4.69 2.90
N ARG A 107 -18.03 -5.67 3.28
CA ARG A 107 -18.45 -5.84 4.67
C ARG A 107 -17.29 -6.20 5.61
N ARG A 108 -16.26 -6.93 5.15
CA ARG A 108 -15.06 -7.22 5.97
C ARG A 108 -14.29 -5.95 6.35
N CYS A 109 -14.36 -4.90 5.53
CA CYS A 109 -13.76 -3.61 5.87
C CYS A 109 -14.29 -3.02 7.18
N LYS A 110 -15.51 -3.36 7.62
CA LYS A 110 -16.05 -2.87 8.89
C LYS A 110 -15.24 -3.32 10.10
N SER A 111 -14.68 -4.53 10.08
CA SER A 111 -13.79 -5.03 11.15
C SER A 111 -12.31 -4.71 10.89
N TYR A 112 -11.95 -4.47 9.65
CA TYR A 112 -10.59 -4.15 9.23
C TYR A 112 -10.22 -2.68 9.45
N ARG A 113 -11.17 -1.76 9.22
CA ARG A 113 -10.99 -0.32 9.40
C ARG A 113 -11.52 0.15 10.76
N PRO A 114 -10.98 1.23 11.34
CA PRO A 114 -11.43 1.71 12.64
C PRO A 114 -12.92 2.09 12.62
N GLN A 115 -13.65 1.59 13.60
CA GLN A 115 -15.03 1.99 13.87
C GLN A 115 -15.02 3.09 14.94
N ILE A 116 -15.59 4.25 14.63
CA ILE A 116 -15.47 5.42 15.47
C ILE A 116 -16.87 5.89 15.86
N ARG A 117 -17.08 6.05 17.16
CA ARG A 117 -18.36 6.53 17.68
C ARG A 117 -18.70 7.91 17.13
N GLY A 118 -19.92 8.05 16.63
CA GLY A 118 -20.41 9.32 16.05
C GLY A 118 -20.02 9.54 14.60
N TRP A 119 -19.31 8.56 13.97
CA TRP A 119 -18.98 8.59 12.55
C TRP A 119 -19.72 7.49 11.80
N ALA A 120 -20.35 7.83 10.68
CA ALA A 120 -20.79 6.87 9.69
C ALA A 120 -19.62 6.49 8.78
N SER A 121 -19.56 5.25 8.33
CA SER A 121 -18.55 4.81 7.39
C SER A 121 -19.14 3.99 6.25
N SER A 122 -18.60 4.15 5.05
CA SER A 122 -18.87 3.33 3.87
C SER A 122 -17.55 2.82 3.30
N HIS A 123 -17.54 1.57 2.82
CA HIS A 123 -16.32 0.91 2.36
C HIS A 123 -16.53 0.42 0.94
N LEU A 124 -15.57 0.71 0.07
CA LEU A 124 -15.59 0.36 -1.34
C LEU A 124 -14.25 -0.26 -1.76
N LEU A 125 -14.32 -1.29 -2.59
CA LEU A 125 -13.16 -1.91 -3.21
C LEU A 125 -13.09 -1.53 -4.69
N PHE A 126 -11.93 -1.08 -5.10
CA PHE A 126 -11.59 -0.71 -6.47
C PHE A 126 -10.53 -1.67 -7.00
N ARG A 127 -10.38 -1.77 -8.31
CA ARG A 127 -9.37 -2.62 -8.94
C ARG A 127 -7.91 -2.14 -8.77
N SER A 128 -7.68 -0.95 -8.21
CA SER A 128 -6.36 -0.46 -7.77
C SER A 128 -6.51 0.78 -6.90
N GLY A 129 -5.44 1.15 -6.16
CA GLY A 129 -5.39 2.42 -5.44
C GLY A 129 -5.54 3.62 -6.38
N MET A 130 -4.91 3.59 -7.56
CA MET A 130 -5.03 4.66 -8.57
C MET A 130 -6.46 4.80 -9.11
N ALA A 131 -7.16 3.68 -9.33
CA ALA A 131 -8.57 3.70 -9.73
C ALA A 131 -9.46 4.32 -8.64
N ALA A 132 -9.14 4.07 -7.37
CA ALA A 132 -9.81 4.67 -6.23
C ALA A 132 -9.60 6.20 -6.18
N ILE A 133 -8.35 6.66 -6.29
CA ILE A 133 -8.00 8.10 -6.30
C ILE A 133 -8.70 8.80 -7.48
N SER A 134 -8.61 8.25 -8.68
CA SER A 134 -9.24 8.81 -9.88
C SER A 134 -10.77 8.92 -9.72
N SER A 135 -11.41 7.87 -9.18
CA SER A 135 -12.86 7.90 -8.92
C SER A 135 -13.26 8.93 -7.88
N LEU A 136 -12.46 9.13 -6.84
CA LEU A 136 -12.69 10.20 -5.85
C LEU A 136 -12.58 11.58 -6.48
N LEU A 137 -11.54 11.85 -7.27
CA LEU A 137 -11.34 13.14 -7.94
C LEU A 137 -12.52 13.48 -8.86
N GLN A 138 -13.00 12.52 -9.66
CA GLN A 138 -14.18 12.70 -10.51
C GLN A 138 -15.42 13.08 -9.69
N ASN A 139 -15.62 12.44 -8.55
CA ASN A 139 -16.76 12.72 -7.69
C ASN A 139 -16.64 14.07 -6.98
N ILE A 140 -15.45 14.43 -6.53
CA ILE A 140 -15.19 15.74 -5.93
C ILE A 140 -15.52 16.81 -6.98
N GLN A 141 -15.01 16.69 -8.18
CA GLN A 141 -15.32 17.60 -9.28
C GLN A 141 -16.83 17.73 -9.51
N ALA A 142 -17.56 16.62 -9.63
CA ALA A 142 -19.00 16.62 -9.88
C ALA A 142 -19.81 17.19 -8.71
N SER A 143 -19.43 16.92 -7.46
CA SER A 143 -20.16 17.35 -6.28
C SER A 143 -19.99 18.83 -5.96
N PHE A 144 -18.85 19.43 -6.31
CA PHE A 144 -18.55 20.83 -6.03
C PHE A 144 -19.02 21.78 -7.15
N PHE A 145 -19.19 21.30 -8.39
CA PHE A 145 -19.71 22.12 -9.50
C PHE A 145 -21.14 22.62 -9.31
N GLY A 146 -21.93 21.99 -8.46
CA GLY A 146 -23.28 22.46 -8.11
C GLY A 146 -23.31 23.64 -7.11
N ARG A 147 -22.16 24.05 -6.57
CA ARG A 147 -22.02 25.14 -5.60
C ARG A 147 -21.26 26.31 -6.26
N ASP A 148 -21.96 27.33 -6.69
CA ASP A 148 -21.46 28.66 -7.11
C ASP A 148 -20.03 28.69 -7.74
N GLN A 149 -19.82 28.00 -8.86
CA GLN A 149 -18.67 28.12 -9.77
C GLN A 149 -17.28 28.36 -9.14
N THR A 150 -17.06 27.97 -7.92
CA THR A 150 -15.77 28.18 -7.25
C THR A 150 -14.75 27.13 -7.68
N LYS A 151 -13.56 27.60 -8.01
CA LYS A 151 -12.39 26.79 -8.28
C LYS A 151 -12.10 25.89 -7.07
N ILE A 152 -11.99 24.58 -7.28
CA ILE A 152 -11.62 23.62 -6.24
C ILE A 152 -10.10 23.64 -6.10
N ILE A 153 -9.62 23.86 -4.89
CA ILE A 153 -8.20 23.88 -4.58
C ILE A 153 -7.88 22.68 -3.70
N PHE A 154 -6.94 21.88 -4.18
CA PHE A 154 -6.33 20.77 -3.46
C PHE A 154 -4.99 21.20 -2.91
N ASP A 155 -4.84 21.16 -1.61
CA ASP A 155 -3.54 21.15 -0.97
C ASP A 155 -3.09 19.71 -0.79
N PHE A 156 -1.89 19.35 -1.23
CA PHE A 156 -1.43 18.00 -1.06
C PHE A 156 0.02 17.92 -0.56
N PHE A 157 0.25 16.93 0.27
CA PHE A 157 1.56 16.55 0.79
C PHE A 157 1.84 15.09 0.44
N GLY A 158 3.09 14.80 0.07
CA GLY A 158 3.49 13.49 -0.43
C GLY A 158 3.03 13.31 -1.86
N GLY A 159 2.47 12.19 -2.13
CA GLY A 159 1.97 11.84 -3.45
C GLY A 159 2.95 10.98 -4.23
N TYR A 160 2.63 9.69 -4.25
CA TYR A 160 3.23 8.75 -5.17
C TYR A 160 3.24 9.34 -6.58
N PHE A 161 4.31 9.15 -7.36
CA PHE A 161 4.49 9.83 -8.65
C PHE A 161 3.32 9.60 -9.63
N GLU A 162 2.64 8.45 -9.57
CA GLU A 162 1.42 8.23 -10.36
C GLU A 162 0.23 9.02 -9.82
N THR A 163 0.14 9.25 -8.50
CA THR A 163 -0.87 10.14 -7.91
C THR A 163 -0.68 11.57 -8.41
N GLN A 164 0.56 12.06 -8.46
CA GLN A 164 0.85 13.37 -9.04
C GLN A 164 0.45 13.45 -10.51
N ARG A 165 0.73 12.41 -11.30
CA ARG A 165 0.28 12.32 -12.69
C ARG A 165 -1.24 12.37 -12.82
N VAL A 166 -1.95 11.70 -11.94
CA VAL A 166 -3.42 11.79 -11.92
C VAL A 166 -3.87 13.20 -11.59
N PHE A 167 -3.23 13.89 -10.65
CA PHE A 167 -3.51 15.29 -10.36
C PHE A 167 -3.28 16.19 -11.58
N ASP A 168 -2.18 15.99 -12.30
CA ASP A 168 -1.88 16.72 -13.54
C ASP A 168 -2.97 16.49 -14.61
N LEU A 169 -3.50 15.28 -14.74
CA LEU A 169 -4.57 14.95 -15.68
C LEU A 169 -5.91 15.61 -15.32
N TYR A 170 -6.17 15.86 -14.03
CA TYR A 170 -7.39 16.52 -13.57
C TYR A 170 -7.23 18.03 -13.37
N ALA A 171 -6.02 18.55 -13.46
CA ALA A 171 -5.76 19.99 -13.35
C ALA A 171 -6.47 20.76 -14.47
N SER A 172 -7.21 21.80 -14.10
CA SER A 172 -8.02 22.61 -15.02
C SER A 172 -8.24 24.01 -14.46
N SER A 173 -8.95 24.86 -15.19
CA SER A 173 -9.37 26.17 -14.68
C SER A 173 -10.26 26.08 -13.42
N LEU A 174 -10.89 24.92 -13.21
CA LEU A 174 -11.82 24.66 -12.10
C LEU A 174 -11.20 23.80 -10.99
N MET A 175 -10.06 23.16 -11.24
CA MET A 175 -9.40 22.30 -10.25
C MET A 175 -7.89 22.57 -10.24
N THR A 176 -7.37 22.99 -9.10
CA THR A 176 -5.94 23.30 -8.91
C THR A 176 -5.35 22.44 -7.82
N PHE A 177 -4.16 21.93 -8.04
CA PHE A 177 -3.39 21.13 -7.11
C PHE A 177 -2.15 21.91 -6.67
N ARG A 178 -1.99 22.10 -5.35
CA ARG A 178 -0.85 22.80 -4.75
C ARG A 178 -0.06 21.79 -3.91
N ARG A 179 1.18 21.54 -4.30
CA ARG A 179 2.07 20.65 -3.57
C ARG A 179 2.77 21.42 -2.45
N HIS A 180 2.83 20.80 -1.27
CA HIS A 180 3.58 21.30 -0.12
C HIS A 180 4.65 20.27 0.29
N ALA A 181 5.82 20.74 0.69
CA ALA A 181 6.80 19.94 1.43
C ALA A 181 6.39 19.87 2.91
N VAL A 182 6.88 18.88 3.65
CA VAL A 182 6.74 18.87 5.11
C VAL A 182 7.52 20.03 5.71
N GLY A 183 6.89 20.72 6.67
CA GLY A 183 7.51 21.83 7.35
C GLY A 183 6.51 22.94 7.61
N PRO A 184 7.00 24.12 8.02
CA PRO A 184 6.13 25.27 8.32
C PRO A 184 5.14 25.60 7.20
N ASP A 185 5.59 25.55 5.95
CA ASP A 185 4.77 25.89 4.77
C ASP A 185 3.52 25.02 4.63
N LEU A 186 3.62 23.72 4.94
CA LEU A 186 2.46 22.83 4.92
C LEU A 186 1.45 23.19 5.99
N TYR A 187 1.92 23.38 7.23
CA TYR A 187 1.03 23.64 8.34
C TYR A 187 0.40 25.03 8.24
N GLU A 188 1.15 26.02 7.76
CA GLU A 188 0.64 27.35 7.43
C GLU A 188 -0.43 27.30 6.31
N ALA A 189 -0.18 26.53 5.24
CA ALA A 189 -1.16 26.35 4.18
C ALA A 189 -2.43 25.64 4.66
N VAL A 190 -2.31 24.72 5.60
CA VAL A 190 -3.46 24.06 6.24
C VAL A 190 -4.21 25.04 7.15
N GLU A 191 -3.52 25.86 7.93
CA GLU A 191 -4.11 26.79 8.89
C GLU A 191 -4.76 28.00 8.20
N HIS A 192 -4.05 28.64 7.29
CA HIS A 192 -4.44 29.93 6.71
C HIS A 192 -4.88 29.87 5.25
N GLY A 193 -4.67 28.73 4.61
CA GLY A 193 -4.97 28.58 3.18
C GLY A 193 -6.45 28.55 2.85
N ASP A 194 -6.74 28.71 1.57
CA ASP A 194 -8.08 28.69 0.97
C ASP A 194 -8.41 27.34 0.30
N GLY A 195 -7.63 26.30 0.54
CA GLY A 195 -7.84 24.94 0.03
C GLY A 195 -9.17 24.35 0.49
N HIS A 196 -9.78 23.58 -0.37
CA HIS A 196 -11.04 22.88 -0.13
C HIS A 196 -10.81 21.41 0.27
N VAL A 197 -9.77 20.80 -0.33
CA VAL A 197 -9.41 19.40 -0.12
C VAL A 197 -7.97 19.33 0.34
N LEU A 198 -7.72 18.56 1.39
CA LEU A 198 -6.38 18.17 1.81
C LEU A 198 -6.14 16.71 1.43
N PHE A 199 -5.14 16.43 0.61
CA PHE A 199 -4.65 15.08 0.34
C PHE A 199 -3.28 14.91 0.98
N PHE A 200 -3.09 13.86 1.77
CA PHE A 200 -1.76 13.57 2.31
C PHE A 200 -1.45 12.09 2.46
N GLU A 201 -0.16 11.78 2.33
CA GLU A 201 0.47 10.53 2.73
C GLU A 201 1.19 10.78 4.05
N PRO A 202 0.98 9.98 5.12
CA PRO A 202 1.67 10.19 6.41
C PRO A 202 3.19 10.12 6.32
N VAL A 203 3.71 9.40 5.32
CA VAL A 203 5.11 9.38 4.88
C VAL A 203 5.11 9.60 3.38
N SER A 204 5.85 10.59 2.91
CA SER A 204 5.90 10.89 1.49
C SER A 204 6.62 9.79 0.69
N TYR A 205 6.06 9.44 -0.48
CA TYR A 205 6.76 8.61 -1.47
C TYR A 205 7.63 9.49 -2.35
N ASP A 206 8.62 10.08 -1.76
CA ASP A 206 9.57 10.93 -2.46
C ASP A 206 11.00 10.65 -2.02
N TRP A 207 11.85 11.57 -2.37
CA TRP A 207 13.27 11.56 -2.13
C TRP A 207 13.67 11.47 -0.68
N GLU A 208 12.97 12.23 0.18
CA GLU A 208 13.32 12.42 1.58
C GLU A 208 12.58 11.45 2.50
N MET A 209 11.46 10.90 2.03
CA MET A 209 10.54 10.11 2.86
C MET A 209 10.14 10.88 4.13
N GLU A 210 9.77 12.14 3.93
CA GLU A 210 9.36 13.02 5.00
C GLU A 210 8.12 12.50 5.72
N VAL A 211 8.07 12.74 7.02
CA VAL A 211 7.00 12.26 7.90
C VAL A 211 6.18 13.43 8.40
N ILE A 212 4.88 13.37 8.22
CA ILE A 212 3.96 14.40 8.73
C ILE A 212 3.88 14.36 10.26
N ASP A 213 3.93 15.53 10.89
CA ASP A 213 3.60 15.67 12.30
C ASP A 213 2.09 15.80 12.46
N LEU A 214 1.46 14.75 13.00
CA LEU A 214 0.02 14.67 13.14
C LEU A 214 -0.53 15.68 14.15
N GLU A 215 0.20 15.95 15.22
CA GLU A 215 -0.23 16.91 16.25
C GLU A 215 -0.25 18.34 15.69
N LEU A 216 0.81 18.71 14.95
CA LEU A 216 0.86 19.99 14.25
C LEU A 216 -0.24 20.08 13.18
N LEU A 217 -0.46 19.03 12.42
CA LEU A 217 -1.52 19.00 11.40
C LEU A 217 -2.90 19.22 12.02
N ILE A 218 -3.21 18.54 13.12
CA ILE A 218 -4.47 18.68 13.85
C ILE A 218 -4.60 20.09 14.42
N ALA A 219 -3.52 20.64 15.02
CA ALA A 219 -3.52 22.00 15.56
C ALA A 219 -3.79 23.03 14.47
N SER A 220 -3.15 22.92 13.31
CA SER A 220 -3.37 23.82 12.17
C SER A 220 -4.80 23.72 11.64
N MET A 221 -5.37 22.52 11.55
CA MET A 221 -6.77 22.33 11.17
C MET A 221 -7.75 22.94 12.17
N ALA A 222 -7.43 22.89 13.47
CA ALA A 222 -8.29 23.46 14.52
C ALA A 222 -8.31 25.00 14.50
N GLN A 223 -7.24 25.65 14.01
CA GLN A 223 -7.14 27.11 13.89
C GLN A 223 -7.68 27.65 12.56
N ARG A 224 -7.99 26.75 11.62
CA ARG A 224 -8.43 27.11 10.28
C ARG A 224 -9.77 27.84 10.30
N LYS A 225 -9.84 29.03 9.67
CA LYS A 225 -11.06 29.84 9.61
C LYS A 225 -12.16 29.22 8.75
N ARG A 226 -11.78 28.54 7.68
CA ARG A 226 -12.71 27.84 6.77
C ARG A 226 -12.44 26.35 6.85
N ALA A 227 -13.44 25.58 7.26
CA ALA A 227 -13.34 24.14 7.29
C ALA A 227 -12.98 23.53 5.91
N LEU A 228 -12.20 22.47 5.91
CA LEU A 228 -12.00 21.66 4.71
C LEU A 228 -13.31 20.94 4.36
N ASP A 229 -13.62 20.85 3.10
CA ASP A 229 -14.76 20.06 2.62
C ASP A 229 -14.43 18.56 2.62
N MET A 230 -13.17 18.22 2.33
CA MET A 230 -12.71 16.83 2.31
C MET A 230 -11.25 16.69 2.75
N ILE A 231 -10.95 15.56 3.37
CA ILE A 231 -9.58 15.11 3.67
C ILE A 231 -9.38 13.72 3.07
N VAL A 232 -8.30 13.53 2.33
CA VAL A 232 -7.91 12.24 1.76
C VAL A 232 -6.60 11.81 2.40
N VAL A 233 -6.60 10.63 3.04
CA VAL A 233 -5.43 10.06 3.70
C VAL A 233 -5.05 8.77 2.99
N ASP A 234 -3.90 8.74 2.35
CA ASP A 234 -3.35 7.52 1.74
C ASP A 234 -2.32 6.87 2.67
N THR A 235 -2.67 5.72 3.23
CA THR A 235 -1.83 4.98 4.17
C THR A 235 -1.07 3.82 3.53
N THR A 236 -0.98 3.76 2.21
CA THR A 236 -0.34 2.66 1.47
C THR A 236 1.08 2.34 1.96
N ILE A 237 1.87 3.36 2.31
CA ILE A 237 3.25 3.17 2.80
C ILE A 237 3.29 2.73 4.25
N VAL A 238 2.50 3.36 5.10
CA VAL A 238 2.58 3.19 6.56
C VAL A 238 1.67 2.08 7.10
N GLY A 239 0.79 1.55 6.27
CA GLY A 239 -0.13 0.47 6.64
C GLY A 239 -0.98 0.80 7.88
N ASP A 240 -0.92 -0.08 8.87
CA ASP A 240 -1.64 0.04 10.14
C ASP A 240 -1.01 1.02 11.14
N ARG A 241 0.17 1.58 10.85
CA ARG A 241 0.90 2.43 11.80
C ARG A 241 0.32 3.81 11.94
N PHE A 242 -0.39 4.32 10.91
CA PHE A 242 -1.04 5.62 11.03
C PHE A 242 -2.25 5.54 11.96
N PRO A 243 -2.33 6.39 13.01
CA PRO A 243 -3.37 6.32 14.03
C PRO A 243 -4.68 6.95 13.55
N MET A 244 -5.32 6.37 12.54
CA MET A 244 -6.51 6.90 11.87
C MET A 244 -7.65 7.20 12.84
N GLN A 245 -7.84 6.36 13.88
CA GLN A 245 -8.85 6.60 14.92
C GLN A 245 -8.56 7.88 15.72
N LYS A 246 -7.28 8.08 16.12
CA LYS A 246 -6.86 9.29 16.83
C LYS A 246 -7.07 10.51 15.95
N PHE A 247 -6.68 10.43 14.68
CA PHE A 247 -6.87 11.50 13.70
C PHE A 247 -8.34 11.92 13.59
N LEU A 248 -9.24 10.97 13.31
CA LEU A 248 -10.67 11.25 13.16
C LEU A 248 -11.31 11.83 14.45
N ASN A 249 -10.90 11.33 15.62
CA ASN A 249 -11.41 11.83 16.90
C ASN A 249 -10.93 13.26 17.21
N ALA A 250 -9.76 13.64 16.71
CA ALA A 250 -9.17 14.95 16.96
C ALA A 250 -9.66 16.04 16.01
N LEU A 251 -10.36 15.68 14.92
CA LEU A 251 -10.93 16.68 14.00
C LEU A 251 -11.98 17.55 14.74
N PRO A 252 -11.99 18.90 14.54
CA PRO A 252 -12.93 19.80 15.18
C PRO A 252 -14.39 19.37 14.96
N GLN A 253 -15.25 19.56 15.96
CA GLN A 253 -16.63 19.07 15.91
C GLN A 253 -17.52 19.89 14.95
N ASP A 254 -17.25 21.15 14.82
CA ASP A 254 -17.91 22.10 13.92
C ASP A 254 -17.39 22.02 12.48
N ALA A 255 -16.17 21.49 12.30
CA ALA A 255 -15.61 21.17 11.01
C ALA A 255 -15.91 19.70 10.67
N SER A 256 -16.81 19.47 9.74
CA SER A 256 -17.25 18.10 9.39
C SER A 256 -16.85 17.72 7.96
N PRO A 257 -15.53 17.61 7.67
CA PRO A 257 -15.10 17.16 6.36
C PRO A 257 -15.52 15.70 6.12
N ILE A 258 -15.74 15.36 4.86
CA ILE A 258 -15.72 13.95 4.46
C ILE A 258 -14.26 13.49 4.51
N VAL A 259 -13.99 12.39 5.19
CA VAL A 259 -12.64 11.82 5.25
C VAL A 259 -12.59 10.55 4.44
N ALA A 260 -11.73 10.50 3.42
CA ALA A 260 -11.43 9.31 2.63
C ALA A 260 -10.11 8.70 3.09
N HIS A 261 -10.17 7.50 3.61
CA HIS A 261 -9.00 6.69 3.94
C HIS A 261 -8.75 5.69 2.81
N ILE A 262 -7.62 5.83 2.12
CA ILE A 262 -7.25 5.02 0.95
C ILE A 262 -6.05 4.15 1.29
N SER A 263 -5.99 2.96 0.70
CA SER A 263 -4.77 2.16 0.59
C SER A 263 -4.76 1.29 -0.67
N SER A 264 -3.56 1.02 -1.19
CA SER A 264 -3.36 0.00 -2.23
C SER A 264 -3.22 -1.36 -1.55
N GLY A 265 -4.30 -2.15 -1.55
CA GLY A 265 -4.33 -3.44 -0.87
C GLY A 265 -3.52 -4.56 -1.55
N LEU A 266 -2.87 -4.30 -2.69
CA LEU A 266 -1.88 -5.22 -3.27
C LEU A 266 -0.60 -5.30 -2.41
N LYS A 267 -0.25 -4.22 -1.72
CA LYS A 267 1.06 -4.04 -1.09
C LYS A 267 1.20 -4.88 0.19
N LEU A 268 0.51 -4.49 1.22
CA LEU A 268 0.66 -5.07 2.56
C LEU A 268 -0.51 -5.97 2.97
N ASP A 269 -1.70 -5.79 2.37
CA ASP A 269 -2.96 -6.39 2.82
C ASP A 269 -3.17 -7.86 2.43
N GLN A 270 -2.31 -8.41 1.56
CA GLN A 270 -2.43 -9.77 1.02
C GLN A 270 -1.32 -10.71 1.51
N GLU A 271 -0.72 -10.42 2.66
CA GLU A 271 0.38 -11.23 3.22
C GLU A 271 1.56 -11.41 2.25
N GLY A 272 1.70 -10.49 1.29
CA GLY A 272 2.73 -10.53 0.26
C GLY A 272 2.55 -11.58 -0.83
N LEU A 273 1.34 -12.15 -0.98
CA LEU A 273 1.02 -13.17 -1.98
C LEU A 273 0.59 -12.62 -3.34
N GLU A 274 0.36 -11.32 -3.47
CA GLU A 274 0.02 -10.68 -4.76
C GLU A 274 -1.16 -11.37 -5.48
N LEU A 275 -2.27 -11.61 -4.78
CA LEU A 275 -3.42 -12.35 -5.31
C LEU A 275 -4.16 -11.55 -6.39
N ALA A 276 -4.44 -10.26 -6.14
CA ALA A 276 -5.04 -9.36 -7.10
C ALA A 276 -4.72 -7.89 -6.78
N ASN A 277 -4.77 -7.04 -7.79
CA ASN A 277 -4.79 -5.60 -7.56
C ASN A 277 -6.07 -5.22 -6.83
N VAL A 278 -5.96 -4.33 -5.86
CA VAL A 278 -7.11 -3.77 -5.14
C VAL A 278 -6.78 -2.42 -4.53
N GLY A 279 -7.73 -1.49 -4.61
CA GLY A 279 -7.75 -0.24 -3.86
C GLY A 279 -8.82 -0.32 -2.78
N ILE A 280 -8.49 -0.03 -1.55
CA ILE A 280 -9.40 -0.06 -0.41
C ILE A 280 -9.72 1.38 -0.03
N VAL A 281 -11.00 1.76 -0.10
CA VAL A 281 -11.48 3.10 0.28
C VAL A 281 -12.47 2.98 1.42
N SER A 282 -12.26 3.77 2.45
CA SER A 282 -13.23 3.95 3.54
C SER A 282 -13.56 5.43 3.65
N LEU A 283 -14.81 5.76 3.45
CA LEU A 283 -15.33 7.11 3.55
C LEU A 283 -15.99 7.28 4.92
N TYR A 284 -15.63 8.34 5.61
CA TYR A 284 -16.14 8.67 6.94
C TYR A 284 -16.83 10.04 6.93
N CYS A 285 -17.94 10.15 7.62
CA CYS A 285 -18.57 11.45 7.92
C CYS A 285 -19.16 11.42 9.34
N ARG A 286 -19.25 12.58 9.99
CA ARG A 286 -19.94 12.68 11.29
C ARG A 286 -21.44 12.51 11.11
N GLN A 287 -22.08 11.66 11.93
CA GLN A 287 -23.50 11.34 11.84
C GLN A 287 -24.39 12.57 12.17
N ALA A 288 -23.96 13.41 13.11
CA ALA A 288 -24.69 14.60 13.51
C ALA A 288 -24.27 15.89 12.73
N ALA A 289 -23.49 15.73 11.64
CA ALA A 289 -23.03 16.85 10.86
C ALA A 289 -24.17 17.44 10.00
N PRO A 290 -24.21 18.77 9.80
CA PRO A 290 -25.18 19.41 8.90
C PRO A 290 -25.11 18.90 7.45
N ASN A 291 -23.96 18.35 7.05
CA ASN A 291 -23.71 17.80 5.71
C ASN A 291 -23.80 16.27 5.62
N ALA A 292 -24.38 15.58 6.62
CA ALA A 292 -24.49 14.12 6.62
C ALA A 292 -25.21 13.56 5.37
N ASP A 293 -26.29 14.19 4.94
CA ASP A 293 -27.03 13.81 3.71
C ASP A 293 -26.17 14.04 2.45
N ALA A 294 -25.39 15.12 2.41
CA ALA A 294 -24.47 15.39 1.30
C ALA A 294 -23.35 14.33 1.25
N ALA A 295 -22.84 13.90 2.41
CA ALA A 295 -21.85 12.83 2.51
C ALA A 295 -22.43 11.48 2.06
N GLU A 296 -23.65 11.12 2.45
CA GLU A 296 -24.31 9.90 1.98
C GLU A 296 -24.52 9.93 0.46
N ASN A 297 -24.92 11.08 -0.07
CA ASN A 297 -25.04 11.27 -1.52
C ASN A 297 -23.69 11.12 -2.22
N PHE A 298 -22.63 11.71 -1.67
CA PHE A 298 -21.27 11.55 -2.16
C PHE A 298 -20.86 10.06 -2.18
N PHE A 299 -21.11 9.30 -1.12
CA PHE A 299 -20.80 7.86 -1.06
C PHE A 299 -21.53 7.08 -2.17
N ARG A 300 -22.79 7.38 -2.40
CA ARG A 300 -23.59 6.76 -3.50
C ARG A 300 -23.01 7.11 -4.86
N GLN A 301 -22.59 8.36 -5.08
CA GLN A 301 -21.98 8.81 -6.33
C GLN A 301 -20.64 8.10 -6.58
N VAL A 302 -19.76 7.99 -5.57
CA VAL A 302 -18.49 7.26 -5.69
C VAL A 302 -18.74 5.80 -6.08
N SER A 303 -19.72 5.13 -5.46
CA SER A 303 -20.11 3.77 -5.83
C SER A 303 -20.68 3.68 -7.25
N GLY A 304 -21.50 4.65 -7.66
CA GLY A 304 -22.05 4.75 -9.01
C GLY A 304 -20.97 4.95 -10.08
N HIS A 305 -20.04 5.87 -9.86
CA HIS A 305 -18.92 6.11 -10.77
C HIS A 305 -18.00 4.90 -10.89
N ARG A 306 -17.70 4.20 -9.77
CA ARG A 306 -16.98 2.93 -9.80
C ARG A 306 -17.62 1.95 -10.79
N THR A 307 -18.93 1.82 -10.72
CA THR A 307 -19.71 0.92 -11.59
C THR A 307 -19.70 1.37 -13.04
N VAL A 308 -19.98 2.65 -13.30
CA VAL A 308 -20.03 3.21 -14.66
C VAL A 308 -18.67 3.13 -15.35
N ASN A 309 -17.60 3.48 -14.64
CA ASN A 309 -16.23 3.49 -15.17
C ASN A 309 -15.57 2.09 -15.19
N GLY A 310 -16.24 1.05 -14.65
CA GLY A 310 -15.68 -0.29 -14.59
C GLY A 310 -14.41 -0.38 -13.72
N THR A 311 -14.31 0.47 -12.71
CA THR A 311 -13.14 0.52 -11.80
C THR A 311 -13.31 -0.35 -10.56
N GLY A 312 -14.43 -1.10 -10.43
CA GLY A 312 -14.64 -2.14 -9.43
C GLY A 312 -13.85 -3.41 -9.72
N LEU A 313 -13.83 -4.33 -8.76
CA LEU A 313 -13.23 -5.65 -8.94
C LEU A 313 -14.06 -6.47 -9.94
N SER A 314 -13.39 -7.26 -10.77
CA SER A 314 -14.02 -8.34 -11.51
C SER A 314 -14.44 -9.49 -10.58
N THR A 315 -15.27 -10.39 -11.07
CA THR A 315 -15.64 -11.60 -10.33
C THR A 315 -14.42 -12.44 -9.94
N TYR A 316 -13.44 -12.57 -10.85
CA TYR A 316 -12.20 -13.30 -10.60
C TYR A 316 -11.31 -12.60 -9.56
N GLU A 317 -11.10 -11.29 -9.65
CA GLU A 317 -10.34 -10.54 -8.65
C GLU A 317 -10.99 -10.65 -7.26
N ALA A 318 -12.31 -10.58 -7.19
CA ALA A 318 -13.04 -10.77 -5.94
C ALA A 318 -12.87 -12.18 -5.38
N ALA A 319 -12.94 -13.22 -6.22
CA ALA A 319 -12.69 -14.60 -5.81
C ALA A 319 -11.24 -14.82 -5.35
N ALA A 320 -10.27 -14.23 -6.04
CA ALA A 320 -8.86 -14.30 -5.64
C ALA A 320 -8.62 -13.67 -4.27
N LEU A 321 -9.33 -12.57 -3.95
CA LEU A 321 -9.26 -11.87 -2.67
C LEU A 321 -10.14 -12.47 -1.58
N ASP A 322 -11.00 -13.46 -1.89
CA ASP A 322 -11.89 -14.07 -0.92
C ASP A 322 -11.16 -15.12 -0.03
N VAL A 323 -9.98 -14.75 0.46
CA VAL A 323 -9.17 -15.53 1.42
C VAL A 323 -9.47 -15.08 2.86
N PRO A 324 -9.33 -15.98 3.86
CA PRO A 324 -9.64 -15.66 5.25
C PRO A 324 -8.81 -14.50 5.83
N TRP A 325 -7.57 -14.34 5.38
CA TRP A 325 -6.64 -13.32 5.89
C TRP A 325 -6.76 -11.96 5.20
N PHE A 326 -7.38 -11.85 4.01
CA PHE A 326 -7.59 -10.56 3.38
C PHE A 326 -8.62 -9.74 4.17
N LEU A 327 -8.27 -8.49 4.47
CA LEU A 327 -9.03 -7.60 5.35
C LEU A 327 -9.17 -8.16 6.80
N ASN A 328 -8.14 -8.86 7.28
CA ASN A 328 -7.99 -9.28 8.66
C ASN A 328 -6.93 -8.40 9.34
N ILE A 329 -7.35 -7.58 10.30
CA ILE A 329 -6.47 -6.58 10.93
C ILE A 329 -5.26 -7.21 11.66
N ASN A 330 -5.43 -8.35 12.31
CA ASN A 330 -4.34 -9.00 13.03
C ASN A 330 -3.25 -9.51 12.08
N ARG A 331 -3.67 -10.15 10.99
CA ARG A 331 -2.76 -10.63 9.93
C ARG A 331 -2.04 -9.48 9.25
N PHE A 332 -2.77 -8.44 8.92
CA PHE A 332 -2.22 -7.23 8.33
C PHE A 332 -1.17 -6.58 9.23
N SER A 333 -1.46 -6.41 10.53
CA SER A 333 -0.54 -5.80 11.48
C SER A 333 0.73 -6.64 11.69
N GLU A 334 0.62 -7.97 11.71
CA GLU A 334 1.76 -8.87 11.79
C GLU A 334 2.66 -8.75 10.56
N HIS A 335 2.05 -8.75 9.36
CA HIS A 335 2.78 -8.59 8.11
C HIS A 335 3.48 -7.23 8.01
N CYS A 336 2.77 -6.14 8.30
CA CYS A 336 3.31 -4.79 8.35
C CYS A 336 4.52 -4.70 9.29
N ARG A 337 4.39 -5.22 10.51
CA ARG A 337 5.47 -5.23 11.49
C ARG A 337 6.73 -5.88 10.95
N ALA A 338 6.62 -7.08 10.40
CA ALA A 338 7.77 -7.82 9.87
C ALA A 338 8.45 -7.07 8.71
N VAL A 339 7.67 -6.52 7.78
CA VAL A 339 8.19 -5.73 6.65
C VAL A 339 8.90 -4.46 7.13
N PHE A 340 8.28 -3.71 8.05
CA PHE A 340 8.87 -2.45 8.55
C PHE A 340 10.12 -2.67 9.39
N GLU A 341 10.16 -3.71 10.22
CA GLU A 341 11.34 -4.07 11.02
C GLU A 341 12.54 -4.41 10.11
N ASN A 342 12.33 -5.19 9.05
CA ASN A 342 13.38 -5.55 8.10
C ASN A 342 13.93 -4.33 7.34
N ASN A 343 13.06 -3.43 6.89
CA ASN A 343 13.49 -2.21 6.20
C ASN A 343 14.20 -1.23 7.15
N THR A 344 13.72 -1.10 8.39
CA THR A 344 14.41 -0.32 9.43
C THR A 344 15.81 -0.87 9.73
N ARG A 345 15.95 -2.20 9.81
CA ARG A 345 17.23 -2.87 10.02
C ARG A 345 18.20 -2.59 8.87
N LEU A 346 17.75 -2.72 7.62
CA LEU A 346 18.55 -2.38 6.44
C LEU A 346 18.97 -0.91 6.46
N ALA A 347 18.04 0.01 6.69
CA ALA A 347 18.31 1.44 6.71
C ALA A 347 19.40 1.82 7.74
N ARG A 348 19.31 1.26 8.94
CA ARG A 348 20.31 1.49 10.00
C ARG A 348 21.68 0.94 9.63
N ALA A 349 21.75 -0.28 9.08
CA ALA A 349 23.00 -0.88 8.64
C ALA A 349 23.69 -0.03 7.55
N LEU A 350 22.93 0.43 6.56
CA LEU A 350 23.44 1.24 5.46
C LEU A 350 23.87 2.64 5.88
N LYS A 351 23.16 3.27 6.82
CA LYS A 351 23.52 4.62 7.31
C LYS A 351 24.96 4.68 7.81
N SER A 352 25.36 3.73 8.65
CA SER A 352 26.72 3.68 9.20
C SER A 352 27.77 3.46 8.10
N THR A 353 27.51 2.56 7.16
CA THR A 353 28.42 2.25 6.06
C THR A 353 28.63 3.43 5.12
N ILE A 354 27.53 4.08 4.68
CA ILE A 354 27.58 5.20 3.73
C ILE A 354 28.22 6.44 4.38
N GLN A 355 28.00 6.69 5.67
CA GLN A 355 28.62 7.83 6.37
C GLN A 355 30.10 7.67 6.59
N SER A 356 30.61 6.44 6.70
CA SER A 356 32.03 6.17 6.99
C SER A 356 32.91 6.00 5.74
N HIS A 357 32.32 5.94 4.53
CA HIS A 357 33.05 5.65 3.31
C HIS A 357 32.69 6.60 2.18
N ASP A 358 33.69 7.02 1.39
CA ASP A 358 33.51 7.85 0.19
C ASP A 358 33.18 6.99 -1.04
N GLY A 359 32.10 6.19 -0.97
CA GLY A 359 31.59 5.38 -2.08
C GLY A 359 30.70 6.18 -3.05
N MET A 360 29.95 5.43 -3.87
CA MET A 360 29.05 6.02 -4.89
C MET A 360 27.77 6.63 -4.33
N PHE A 361 27.37 6.24 -3.10
CA PHE A 361 26.15 6.71 -2.47
C PHE A 361 26.40 7.92 -1.58
N GLU A 362 25.47 8.86 -1.61
CA GLU A 362 25.48 10.09 -0.80
C GLU A 362 24.87 9.85 0.59
N ARG A 363 23.70 9.20 0.61
CA ARG A 363 22.92 8.99 1.83
C ARG A 363 21.84 7.93 1.66
N VAL A 364 21.24 7.57 2.79
CA VAL A 364 20.06 6.70 2.89
C VAL A 364 18.90 7.50 3.44
N SER A 365 17.73 7.41 2.82
CA SER A 365 16.47 7.91 3.35
C SER A 365 15.57 6.77 3.79
N HIS A 366 15.09 6.88 5.02
CA HIS A 366 14.07 6.04 5.62
C HIS A 366 13.51 6.78 6.84
N PRO A 367 12.19 6.75 7.11
CA PRO A 367 11.57 7.50 8.20
C PRO A 367 12.21 7.24 9.57
N SER A 368 12.65 6.00 9.84
CA SER A 368 13.31 5.63 11.11
C SER A 368 14.70 6.27 11.31
N LEU A 369 15.24 6.97 10.33
CA LEU A 369 16.53 7.69 10.39
C LEU A 369 16.37 9.20 10.53
N SER A 370 15.15 9.71 10.39
CA SER A 370 14.82 11.14 10.49
C SER A 370 14.62 11.61 11.94
N SER A 371 14.45 12.90 12.12
CA SER A 371 14.06 13.51 13.39
C SER A 371 12.69 13.02 13.89
N SER A 372 11.83 12.60 12.97
CA SER A 372 10.49 12.07 13.25
C SER A 372 10.49 10.58 13.62
N ALA A 373 11.64 9.92 13.78
CA ALA A 373 11.76 8.48 14.08
C ALA A 373 11.05 8.04 15.38
N HIS A 374 10.69 8.98 16.25
CA HIS A 374 9.92 8.73 17.48
C HIS A 374 8.43 8.51 17.21
N LEU A 375 7.91 8.89 16.04
CA LEU A 375 6.50 8.73 15.67
C LEU A 375 6.23 7.27 15.24
N ALA A 376 5.13 6.72 15.71
CA ALA A 376 4.76 5.32 15.43
C ALA A 376 4.61 5.01 13.94
N TRP A 377 4.25 6.00 13.12
CA TRP A 377 4.11 5.90 11.68
C TRP A 377 5.35 6.32 10.88
N ALA A 378 6.46 6.63 11.56
CA ALA A 378 7.74 6.89 10.90
C ALA A 378 8.37 5.58 10.41
N VAL A 379 7.66 4.86 9.54
CA VAL A 379 8.02 3.57 8.98
C VAL A 379 7.82 3.58 7.47
N ALA A 380 8.54 2.69 6.78
CA ALA A 380 8.34 2.48 5.36
C ALA A 380 8.68 1.02 4.98
N PRO A 381 8.05 0.46 3.93
CA PRO A 381 8.30 -0.89 3.45
C PRO A 381 9.45 -0.97 2.44
N PHE A 382 10.28 0.05 2.36
CA PHE A 382 11.47 0.12 1.52
C PHE A 382 12.45 1.16 2.05
N VAL A 383 13.68 1.08 1.55
CA VAL A 383 14.77 2.02 1.82
C VAL A 383 15.17 2.69 0.50
N ALA A 384 15.33 4.01 0.51
CA ALA A 384 15.84 4.79 -0.62
C ALA A 384 17.32 5.12 -0.41
N ILE A 385 18.16 4.81 -1.40
CA ILE A 385 19.61 5.05 -1.38
C ILE A 385 19.93 6.01 -2.51
N HIS A 386 20.54 7.13 -2.17
CA HIS A 386 20.81 8.23 -3.09
C HIS A 386 22.20 8.14 -3.65
N PHE A 387 22.32 8.32 -4.97
CA PHE A 387 23.61 8.43 -5.62
C PHE A 387 24.21 9.82 -5.40
N LYS A 388 25.54 9.91 -5.28
CA LYS A 388 26.25 11.18 -5.41
C LYS A 388 26.08 11.70 -6.83
N GLU A 389 25.99 13.01 -7.02
CA GLU A 389 25.69 13.67 -8.30
C GLU A 389 26.57 13.15 -9.45
N ARG A 390 27.88 12.97 -9.20
CA ARG A 390 28.84 12.44 -10.19
C ARG A 390 28.58 11.00 -10.63
N PHE A 391 27.80 10.22 -9.85
CA PHE A 391 27.46 8.82 -10.12
C PHE A 391 26.00 8.64 -10.50
N ASP A 392 25.21 9.71 -10.53
CA ASP A 392 23.77 9.65 -10.83
C ASP A 392 23.52 9.74 -12.34
N HIS A 393 23.92 8.71 -13.08
CA HIS A 393 23.72 8.59 -14.52
C HIS A 393 23.52 7.14 -14.96
N GLU A 394 22.94 6.96 -16.14
CA GLU A 394 22.50 5.67 -16.68
C GLU A 394 23.61 4.58 -16.65
N GLY A 395 24.86 4.93 -17.01
CA GLY A 395 25.96 3.98 -17.01
C GLY A 395 26.24 3.35 -15.64
N ILE A 396 26.19 4.15 -14.58
CA ILE A 396 26.33 3.67 -13.20
C ILE A 396 25.07 2.91 -12.77
N HIS A 397 23.87 3.39 -13.10
CA HIS A 397 22.63 2.68 -12.79
C HIS A 397 22.64 1.27 -13.37
N GLN A 398 23.03 1.10 -14.63
CA GLN A 398 23.11 -0.21 -15.27
C GLN A 398 24.22 -1.09 -14.64
N LYS A 399 25.36 -0.50 -14.26
CA LYS A 399 26.41 -1.23 -13.54
C LYS A 399 25.91 -1.73 -12.19
N VAL A 400 25.21 -0.90 -11.40
CA VAL A 400 24.62 -1.30 -10.12
C VAL A 400 23.60 -2.42 -10.31
N ILE A 401 22.68 -2.30 -11.29
CA ILE A 401 21.70 -3.35 -11.59
C ILE A 401 22.41 -4.68 -11.94
N SER A 402 23.43 -4.63 -12.81
CA SER A 402 24.18 -5.80 -13.24
C SER A 402 24.93 -6.44 -12.07
N THR A 403 25.60 -5.64 -11.24
CA THR A 403 26.33 -6.10 -10.05
C THR A 403 25.39 -6.72 -9.04
N MET A 404 24.26 -6.08 -8.74
CA MET A 404 23.26 -6.65 -7.82
C MET A 404 22.68 -7.95 -8.35
N ARG A 405 22.36 -8.04 -9.65
CA ARG A 405 21.86 -9.29 -10.26
C ARG A 405 22.86 -10.43 -10.21
N ALA A 406 24.14 -10.14 -10.48
CA ALA A 406 25.21 -11.12 -10.47
C ALA A 406 25.47 -11.67 -9.06
N ASN A 407 25.40 -10.81 -8.04
CA ASN A 407 25.73 -11.14 -6.65
C ASN A 407 24.49 -11.46 -5.79
N ALA A 408 23.29 -11.42 -6.34
CA ALA A 408 22.04 -11.73 -5.62
C ALA A 408 21.77 -13.24 -5.51
N THR A 409 22.80 -14.06 -5.62
CA THR A 409 22.70 -15.53 -5.63
C THR A 409 23.81 -16.14 -4.76
N VAL A 410 23.46 -17.08 -3.91
CA VAL A 410 24.39 -17.91 -3.13
C VAL A 410 24.04 -19.37 -3.43
N ASP A 411 25.03 -20.17 -3.81
CA ASP A 411 24.88 -21.60 -4.15
C ASP A 411 23.72 -21.87 -5.12
N GLY A 412 23.59 -21.02 -6.15
CA GLY A 412 22.52 -21.11 -7.14
C GLY A 412 21.15 -20.58 -6.66
N THR A 413 21.02 -20.20 -5.39
CA THR A 413 19.78 -19.71 -4.80
C THR A 413 19.74 -18.18 -4.79
N ARG A 414 18.76 -17.60 -5.49
CA ARG A 414 18.55 -16.15 -5.52
C ARG A 414 17.86 -15.66 -4.25
N PHE A 415 18.46 -14.70 -3.54
CA PHE A 415 17.94 -14.10 -2.34
C PHE A 415 17.40 -12.67 -2.52
N LEU A 416 17.65 -12.04 -3.68
CA LEU A 416 17.17 -10.69 -4.00
C LEU A 416 16.68 -10.65 -5.44
N GLY A 417 15.45 -10.27 -5.66
CA GLY A 417 14.81 -10.11 -6.97
C GLY A 417 14.90 -8.70 -7.51
N THR A 418 14.82 -8.56 -8.84
CA THR A 418 14.54 -7.26 -9.48
C THR A 418 13.04 -7.10 -9.62
N GLY A 419 12.48 -6.00 -9.15
CA GLY A 419 11.04 -5.79 -9.27
C GLY A 419 10.57 -4.50 -8.64
N MET A 420 9.50 -3.96 -9.23
CA MET A 420 8.82 -2.77 -8.70
C MET A 420 7.99 -3.11 -7.47
N SER A 421 7.59 -2.07 -6.76
CA SER A 421 6.69 -2.15 -5.61
C SER A 421 7.36 -2.65 -4.32
N PHE A 422 6.57 -3.01 -3.29
CA PHE A 422 7.02 -3.35 -1.95
C PHE A 422 5.93 -4.14 -1.20
N GLY A 423 6.24 -4.58 0.04
CA GLY A 423 5.26 -5.20 0.93
C GLY A 423 5.03 -6.69 0.63
N PHE A 424 5.92 -7.33 -0.12
CA PHE A 424 5.82 -8.74 -0.49
C PHE A 424 6.58 -9.67 0.45
N ARG A 425 6.56 -10.96 0.20
CA ARG A 425 7.28 -11.94 1.03
C ARG A 425 8.78 -11.91 0.78
N GLY A 426 9.20 -11.83 -0.48
CA GLY A 426 10.61 -11.79 -0.89
C GLY A 426 11.19 -10.38 -0.93
N HIS A 427 12.52 -10.30 -0.99
CA HIS A 427 13.27 -9.05 -1.10
C HIS A 427 13.42 -8.62 -2.55
N ARG A 428 13.28 -7.32 -2.81
CA ARG A 428 13.33 -6.74 -4.18
C ARG A 428 14.15 -5.46 -4.21
N PHE A 429 14.72 -5.16 -5.38
CA PHE A 429 15.30 -3.87 -5.67
C PHE A 429 14.88 -3.33 -7.02
N GLU A 430 14.91 -2.03 -7.16
CA GLU A 430 14.77 -1.32 -8.43
C GLU A 430 15.56 -0.01 -8.39
N ILE A 431 15.99 0.47 -9.55
CA ILE A 431 16.44 1.85 -9.69
C ILE A 431 15.28 2.67 -10.25
N ILE A 432 14.89 3.68 -9.47
CA ILE A 432 13.89 4.66 -9.89
C ILE A 432 14.62 5.76 -10.62
N LYS A 433 14.31 5.92 -11.92
CA LYS A 433 14.99 6.89 -12.77
C LYS A 433 14.52 8.33 -12.54
N PRO A 434 15.37 9.29 -12.82
CA PRO A 434 15.12 10.70 -12.57
C PRO A 434 13.81 11.26 -13.11
N GLU A 435 13.38 10.80 -14.27
CA GLU A 435 12.14 11.28 -14.91
C GLU A 435 10.84 10.89 -14.18
N LYS A 436 10.92 10.03 -13.18
CA LYS A 436 9.76 9.57 -12.41
C LYS A 436 9.58 10.30 -11.08
N ILE A 437 10.64 10.89 -10.54
CA ILE A 437 10.59 11.60 -9.25
C ILE A 437 11.27 12.95 -9.41
N LEU A 438 10.51 14.03 -9.20
CA LEU A 438 11.03 15.39 -9.14
C LEU A 438 11.52 15.67 -7.72
N HIS A 439 12.78 16.10 -7.61
CA HIS A 439 13.31 16.61 -6.35
C HIS A 439 12.58 17.92 -5.98
N PRO A 440 12.36 18.23 -4.67
CA PRO A 440 11.72 19.48 -4.25
C PRO A 440 12.31 20.75 -4.89
N ASN A 441 13.59 20.72 -5.23
CA ASN A 441 14.29 21.82 -5.91
C ASN A 441 14.17 21.78 -7.46
N GLY A 442 13.21 21.02 -8.02
CA GLY A 442 13.00 20.91 -9.46
C GLY A 442 14.05 20.06 -10.21
N LYS A 443 15.05 19.51 -9.52
CA LYS A 443 16.01 18.57 -10.10
C LYS A 443 15.51 17.14 -9.90
N SER A 444 15.61 16.33 -10.93
CA SER A 444 15.30 14.93 -10.89
C SER A 444 16.60 14.14 -10.69
N LYS A 445 16.61 13.19 -9.75
CA LYS A 445 17.77 12.34 -9.44
C LYS A 445 17.34 10.88 -9.37
N GLY A 446 18.19 9.96 -9.80
CA GLY A 446 17.99 8.53 -9.63
C GLY A 446 18.12 8.10 -8.16
N LEU A 447 17.43 7.04 -7.78
CA LEU A 447 17.62 6.38 -6.48
C LEU A 447 17.56 4.87 -6.63
N LEU A 448 18.36 4.17 -5.83
CA LEU A 448 18.23 2.74 -5.63
C LEU A 448 17.25 2.50 -4.51
N LYS A 449 16.12 1.87 -4.84
CA LYS A 449 15.12 1.42 -3.86
C LYS A 449 15.32 -0.04 -3.55
N ILE A 450 15.36 -0.37 -2.25
CA ILE A 450 15.38 -1.75 -1.76
C ILE A 450 14.16 -1.97 -0.87
N ALA A 451 13.33 -2.92 -1.24
CA ALA A 451 12.16 -3.33 -0.47
C ALA A 451 12.44 -4.69 0.16
N MET A 452 12.71 -4.68 1.47
CA MET A 452 12.82 -5.92 2.24
C MET A 452 11.43 -6.51 2.42
N GLY A 453 11.29 -7.80 2.14
CA GLY A 453 10.06 -8.54 2.40
C GLY A 453 9.91 -8.88 3.89
N ARG A 454 8.86 -9.68 4.20
CA ARG A 454 8.55 -10.02 5.60
C ARG A 454 9.56 -10.95 6.26
N ARG A 455 10.36 -11.70 5.52
CA ARG A 455 11.28 -12.68 6.10
C ARG A 455 12.51 -12.02 6.69
N ASN A 456 12.88 -12.44 7.90
CA ASN A 456 14.03 -11.94 8.64
C ASN A 456 14.99 -13.10 8.93
N GLY A 457 15.68 -13.60 7.90
CA GLY A 457 16.59 -14.74 8.01
C GLY A 457 17.84 -14.57 7.15
N PRO A 458 18.51 -15.67 6.80
CA PRO A 458 19.75 -15.67 6.00
C PRO A 458 19.64 -14.86 4.70
N MET A 459 18.51 -14.88 4.01
CA MET A 459 18.31 -14.02 2.82
C MET A 459 18.34 -12.53 3.16
N ALA A 460 17.72 -12.12 4.26
CA ALA A 460 17.75 -10.72 4.68
C ALA A 460 19.17 -10.28 5.05
N ASP A 461 19.94 -11.14 5.74
CA ASP A 461 21.35 -10.89 6.04
C ASP A 461 22.18 -10.77 4.77
N ALA A 462 21.96 -11.66 3.80
CA ALA A 462 22.63 -11.62 2.51
C ALA A 462 22.33 -10.33 1.73
N VAL A 463 21.09 -9.84 1.74
CA VAL A 463 20.74 -8.56 1.12
C VAL A 463 21.50 -7.41 1.80
N ILE A 464 21.50 -7.36 3.14
CA ILE A 464 22.21 -6.31 3.88
C ILE A 464 23.70 -6.34 3.55
N ASN A 465 24.34 -7.51 3.52
CA ASN A 465 25.75 -7.68 3.20
C ASN A 465 26.05 -7.25 1.75
N LEU A 466 25.22 -7.65 0.79
CA LEU A 466 25.38 -7.28 -0.61
C LEU A 466 25.34 -5.76 -0.79
N VAL A 467 24.35 -5.08 -0.18
CA VAL A 467 24.19 -3.63 -0.36
C VAL A 467 25.28 -2.86 0.39
N ASN A 468 25.72 -3.34 1.56
CA ASN A 468 26.88 -2.78 2.25
C ASN A 468 28.16 -2.92 1.39
N SER A 469 28.40 -4.09 0.80
CA SER A 469 29.55 -4.29 -0.08
C SER A 469 29.50 -3.37 -1.31
N LEU A 470 28.31 -3.15 -1.86
CA LEU A 470 28.12 -2.20 -2.95
C LEU A 470 28.40 -0.74 -2.52
N ALA A 471 27.99 -0.38 -1.29
CA ALA A 471 28.25 0.96 -0.73
C ALA A 471 29.73 1.22 -0.47
N LEU A 472 30.52 0.18 -0.21
CA LEU A 472 31.96 0.24 0.00
C LEU A 472 32.75 0.22 -1.32
N SER A 473 32.14 -0.22 -2.42
CA SER A 473 32.85 -0.30 -3.70
C SER A 473 33.13 1.08 -4.27
N THR A 474 34.39 1.35 -4.58
CA THR A 474 34.79 2.45 -5.48
C THR A 474 34.51 2.02 -6.91
N VAL A 475 33.70 2.77 -7.62
CA VAL A 475 33.33 2.49 -9.03
C VAL A 475 34.51 2.66 -9.96
#